data_b66ac6e7763be4425644a2631bdf481a
#
_entry.id   b66ac6e7763be4425644a2631bdf481a
#
_cell.length_a   1.000
_cell.length_b   1.000
_cell.length_c   1.000
_cell.angle_alpha   90.00
_cell.angle_beta   90.00
_cell.angle_gamma   90.00
#
_symmetry.space_group_name_H-M   'P 1'
#
loop_
_entity.id
_entity.type
_entity.pdbx_description
1 polymer ?
#
loop_
_entity_poly.entity_id
_entity_poly.type
_entity_poly.pdbx_seq_one_letter_code
_entity_poly.pdbx_strand_id
1 'polypeptide(L)'
;MSAFSLSKPKKMHDILDFHYENDPNAVSVSFNSVNYSNKTIYNNVDSLIQKLKNSGLVSGDRVAILSKNNVAFIELLYASSKYGLVLVPLNFRLAYPEINFILSDSGSKVLFYEPEFEGIVKQLEKDKLSLTGLIKIGFDGQYVGFNESQPSSKAVNFSESKNVPLFQMYTSGTTGRPKGALISHSGILSLIEHGKDRLGPFKDHANSLVCMPLFHIAGSAWLFFGLASSCNNILLVDINPKEILSILEKSKVTSTLMVPAVVQMVTIAAESSGIKLNNVENIVFGASPMPVDILKRAQKVFPKANFTHVYGMTETTGMFMSLDPIELKNGRRLESCGKCFENSKIKIVDKDNNELPSNEIGEIICKTDQIMDGYFNRENSTEDAIRDGWFYTGDAGYIDEDGFLFIRDRIKDVVISGGENIYPAEVENELMAHSSIVDCAVIGVPDDKWGETVLAVIVIDPSDFSEIDVKAFLKSRLAGFKIPKEFKIVDALPRNAAGKVTKAQLRERFCD
;
A
#
# COMPACT_ATOMS: atom_id res chain seq x y z
N MET A 1 -20.40 6.60 18.10
CA MET A 1 -19.19 7.39 18.43
C MET A 1 -17.98 6.51 18.20
N SER A 2 -16.96 6.99 17.48
CA SER A 2 -15.78 6.17 17.20
C SER A 2 -14.98 5.84 18.45
N ALA A 3 -14.30 4.68 18.46
CA ALA A 3 -13.41 4.27 19.56
C ALA A 3 -12.41 5.36 19.97
N PHE A 4 -11.95 6.17 19.00
CA PHE A 4 -10.99 7.26 19.24
C PHE A 4 -11.51 8.43 20.06
N SER A 5 -12.80 8.72 19.98
CA SER A 5 -13.38 9.86 20.72
C SER A 5 -13.60 9.59 22.21
N LEU A 6 -13.62 8.32 22.61
CA LEU A 6 -13.98 7.92 23.99
C LEU A 6 -12.85 7.27 24.79
N SER A 7 -11.88 6.58 24.18
CA SER A 7 -10.91 5.76 24.93
C SER A 7 -9.43 6.08 24.68
N LYS A 8 -9.08 6.89 23.67
CA LYS A 8 -7.69 7.14 23.24
C LYS A 8 -6.85 5.85 23.26
N PRO A 9 -7.05 4.95 22.28
CA PRO A 9 -6.36 3.68 22.24
C PRO A 9 -4.83 3.87 22.25
N LYS A 10 -4.12 2.99 22.94
CA LYS A 10 -2.65 2.98 23.01
C LYS A 10 -2.04 1.90 22.12
N LYS A 11 -2.83 0.85 21.88
CA LYS A 11 -2.47 -0.28 21.01
C LYS A 11 -3.63 -0.61 20.08
N MET A 12 -3.35 -1.31 18.99
CA MET A 12 -4.37 -1.62 17.99
C MET A 12 -5.51 -2.50 18.55
N HIS A 13 -5.22 -3.41 19.50
CA HIS A 13 -6.26 -4.24 20.11
C HIS A 13 -7.24 -3.49 21.00
N ASP A 14 -6.88 -2.31 21.54
CA ASP A 14 -7.79 -1.48 22.34
C ASP A 14 -9.05 -1.09 21.54
N ILE A 15 -8.93 -1.02 20.20
CA ILE A 15 -10.05 -0.77 19.29
C ILE A 15 -11.05 -1.94 19.33
N LEU A 16 -10.55 -3.18 19.29
CA LEU A 16 -11.40 -4.36 19.35
C LEU A 16 -12.04 -4.50 20.76
N ASP A 17 -11.26 -4.30 21.82
CA ASP A 17 -11.74 -4.35 23.19
C ASP A 17 -12.88 -3.33 23.39
N PHE A 18 -12.71 -2.09 22.92
CA PHE A 18 -13.74 -1.05 22.94
C PHE A 18 -15.03 -1.47 22.21
N HIS A 19 -14.91 -2.00 20.99
CA HIS A 19 -16.08 -2.42 20.21
C HIS A 19 -16.77 -3.64 20.80
N TYR A 20 -16.00 -4.58 21.37
CA TYR A 20 -16.55 -5.72 22.08
C TYR A 20 -17.37 -5.31 23.30
N GLU A 21 -16.90 -4.32 24.07
CA GLU A 21 -17.60 -3.82 25.27
C GLU A 21 -18.86 -3.01 24.92
N ASN A 22 -18.82 -2.21 23.85
CA ASN A 22 -19.89 -1.25 23.53
C ASN A 22 -20.90 -1.76 22.51
N ASP A 23 -20.49 -2.59 21.54
CA ASP A 23 -21.37 -3.17 20.51
C ASP A 23 -20.89 -4.55 20.06
N PRO A 24 -20.99 -5.58 20.92
CA PRO A 24 -20.47 -6.92 20.63
C PRO A 24 -21.11 -7.59 19.42
N ASN A 25 -22.35 -7.24 19.09
CA ASN A 25 -23.13 -7.89 18.03
C ASN A 25 -23.01 -7.18 16.66
N ALA A 26 -22.43 -5.99 16.62
CA ALA A 26 -22.19 -5.32 15.33
C ALA A 26 -21.26 -6.15 14.45
N VAL A 27 -21.58 -6.20 13.15
CA VAL A 27 -20.73 -6.86 12.15
C VAL A 27 -19.50 -6.01 11.91
N SER A 28 -18.34 -6.55 12.24
CA SER A 28 -17.04 -5.92 12.05
C SER A 28 -16.41 -6.27 10.69
N VAL A 29 -16.65 -7.52 10.24
CA VAL A 29 -16.06 -8.06 9.01
C VAL A 29 -17.08 -8.93 8.28
N SER A 30 -17.17 -8.77 6.96
CA SER A 30 -17.87 -9.70 6.07
C SER A 30 -16.85 -10.33 5.12
N PHE A 31 -16.79 -11.66 5.10
CA PHE A 31 -15.85 -12.42 4.27
C PHE A 31 -16.51 -13.69 3.75
N ASN A 32 -16.45 -13.95 2.44
CA ASN A 32 -17.05 -15.12 1.78
C ASN A 32 -18.51 -15.38 2.20
N SER A 33 -19.33 -14.33 2.22
CA SER A 33 -20.75 -14.36 2.64
C SER A 33 -20.99 -14.71 4.13
N VAL A 34 -19.95 -14.73 4.95
CA VAL A 34 -20.03 -14.92 6.39
C VAL A 34 -19.79 -13.57 7.09
N ASN A 35 -20.64 -13.26 8.06
CA ASN A 35 -20.52 -12.07 8.89
C ASN A 35 -19.88 -12.40 10.23
N TYR A 36 -18.81 -11.69 10.57
CA TYR A 36 -18.10 -11.80 11.84
C TYR A 36 -18.42 -10.59 12.69
N SER A 37 -19.08 -10.81 13.84
CA SER A 37 -19.35 -9.75 14.82
C SER A 37 -18.08 -9.40 15.61
N ASN A 38 -18.08 -8.23 16.28
CA ASN A 38 -17.02 -7.86 17.22
C ASN A 38 -16.79 -8.96 18.26
N LYS A 39 -17.87 -9.56 18.78
CA LYS A 39 -17.78 -10.69 19.74
C LYS A 39 -17.14 -11.93 19.10
N THR A 40 -17.46 -12.22 17.84
CA THR A 40 -16.87 -13.38 17.16
C THR A 40 -15.37 -13.19 16.98
N ILE A 41 -14.95 -12.02 16.47
CA ILE A 41 -13.52 -11.69 16.31
C ILE A 41 -12.80 -11.71 17.65
N TYR A 42 -13.37 -11.09 18.69
CA TYR A 42 -12.78 -11.07 20.05
C TYR A 42 -12.52 -12.48 20.58
N ASN A 43 -13.51 -13.36 20.52
CA ASN A 43 -13.38 -14.75 21.01
C ASN A 43 -12.34 -15.55 20.19
N ASN A 44 -12.30 -15.36 18.87
CA ASN A 44 -11.33 -16.02 18.01
C ASN A 44 -9.90 -15.53 18.33
N VAL A 45 -9.72 -14.24 18.56
CA VAL A 45 -8.45 -13.64 18.97
C VAL A 45 -7.98 -14.20 20.30
N ASP A 46 -8.85 -14.27 21.33
CA ASP A 46 -8.49 -14.84 22.62
C ASP A 46 -8.10 -16.32 22.52
N SER A 47 -8.85 -17.12 21.73
CA SER A 47 -8.51 -18.51 21.44
C SER A 47 -7.16 -18.63 20.76
N LEU A 48 -6.90 -17.79 19.73
CA LEU A 48 -5.65 -17.77 19.01
C LEU A 48 -4.46 -17.42 19.91
N ILE A 49 -4.62 -16.43 20.81
CA ILE A 49 -3.58 -16.05 21.79
C ILE A 49 -3.22 -17.24 22.69
N GLN A 50 -4.19 -18.03 23.16
CA GLN A 50 -3.89 -19.21 23.97
C GLN A 50 -3.07 -20.25 23.18
N LYS A 51 -3.41 -20.48 21.91
CA LYS A 51 -2.66 -21.39 21.02
C LYS A 51 -1.23 -20.88 20.79
N LEU A 52 -1.05 -19.58 20.53
CA LEU A 52 0.26 -18.96 20.35
C LEU A 52 1.14 -19.06 21.59
N LYS A 53 0.56 -18.85 22.80
CA LYS A 53 1.25 -19.06 24.09
C LYS A 53 1.72 -20.51 24.23
N ASN A 54 0.84 -21.46 23.97
CA ASN A 54 1.15 -22.89 24.08
C ASN A 54 2.24 -23.33 23.07
N SER A 55 2.39 -22.61 21.97
CA SER A 55 3.49 -22.85 20.99
C SER A 55 4.84 -22.28 21.44
N GLY A 56 4.95 -21.72 22.63
CA GLY A 56 6.19 -21.22 23.22
C GLY A 56 6.67 -19.87 22.67
N LEU A 57 5.81 -19.13 21.95
CA LEU A 57 6.13 -17.78 21.50
C LEU A 57 6.19 -16.80 22.67
N VAL A 58 7.06 -15.80 22.54
CA VAL A 58 7.23 -14.73 23.53
C VAL A 58 7.10 -13.36 22.86
N SER A 59 6.89 -12.34 23.67
CA SER A 59 6.80 -10.95 23.18
C SER A 59 8.03 -10.57 22.35
N GLY A 60 7.82 -9.94 21.18
CA GLY A 60 8.84 -9.59 20.20
C GLY A 60 9.10 -10.66 19.14
N ASP A 61 8.57 -11.87 19.28
CA ASP A 61 8.67 -12.89 18.24
C ASP A 61 7.87 -12.52 17.00
N ARG A 62 8.38 -12.93 15.82
CA ARG A 62 7.75 -12.69 14.53
C ARG A 62 6.88 -13.85 14.12
N VAL A 63 5.67 -13.49 13.67
CA VAL A 63 4.68 -14.43 13.14
C VAL A 63 4.35 -14.00 11.72
N ALA A 64 4.66 -14.86 10.74
CA ALA A 64 4.39 -14.58 9.34
C ALA A 64 3.02 -15.10 8.90
N ILE A 65 2.40 -14.40 7.94
CA ILE A 65 1.17 -14.85 7.28
C ILE A 65 1.33 -14.82 5.76
N LEU A 66 1.09 -15.96 5.10
CA LEU A 66 1.06 -16.15 3.65
C LEU A 66 -0.38 -16.45 3.23
N SER A 67 -1.11 -15.41 2.92
CA SER A 67 -2.55 -15.48 2.68
C SER A 67 -2.96 -14.38 1.70
N LYS A 68 -4.01 -14.62 0.94
CA LYS A 68 -4.80 -13.55 0.32
C LYS A 68 -5.54 -12.77 1.41
N ASN A 69 -6.39 -11.84 1.02
CA ASN A 69 -7.23 -11.16 2.02
C ASN A 69 -8.14 -12.18 2.70
N ASN A 70 -8.02 -12.28 4.01
CA ASN A 70 -8.70 -13.28 4.83
C ASN A 70 -8.98 -12.70 6.22
N VAL A 71 -10.05 -13.17 6.89
CA VAL A 71 -10.36 -12.79 8.27
C VAL A 71 -9.23 -13.16 9.25
N ALA A 72 -8.49 -14.22 8.95
CA ALA A 72 -7.32 -14.64 9.73
C ALA A 72 -6.26 -13.54 9.86
N PHE A 73 -6.11 -12.66 8.86
CA PHE A 73 -5.22 -11.51 8.97
C PHE A 73 -5.64 -10.58 10.11
N ILE A 74 -6.94 -10.31 10.25
CA ILE A 74 -7.49 -9.44 11.30
C ILE A 74 -7.36 -10.09 12.68
N GLU A 75 -7.60 -11.39 12.77
CA GLU A 75 -7.42 -12.13 14.02
C GLU A 75 -5.95 -12.15 14.45
N LEU A 76 -5.03 -12.38 13.51
CA LEU A 76 -3.59 -12.32 13.78
C LEU A 76 -3.10 -10.89 14.11
N LEU A 77 -3.65 -9.87 13.46
CA LEU A 77 -3.37 -8.46 13.78
C LEU A 77 -3.68 -8.16 15.25
N TYR A 78 -4.88 -8.49 15.69
CA TYR A 78 -5.31 -8.25 17.05
C TYR A 78 -4.60 -9.16 18.07
N ALA A 79 -4.39 -10.43 17.72
CA ALA A 79 -3.65 -11.37 18.56
C ALA A 79 -2.19 -10.93 18.74
N SER A 80 -1.53 -10.50 17.67
CA SER A 80 -0.17 -9.96 17.72
C SER A 80 -0.10 -8.69 18.56
N SER A 81 -1.06 -7.77 18.36
CA SER A 81 -1.18 -6.56 19.15
C SER A 81 -1.34 -6.83 20.64
N LYS A 82 -2.22 -7.78 21.01
CA LYS A 82 -2.56 -8.09 22.40
C LYS A 82 -1.49 -8.93 23.09
N TYR A 83 -0.83 -9.83 22.35
CA TYR A 83 0.23 -10.71 22.90
C TYR A 83 1.64 -10.11 22.77
N GLY A 84 1.79 -9.01 22.01
CA GLY A 84 3.09 -8.35 21.82
C GLY A 84 3.98 -9.06 20.79
N LEU A 85 3.40 -9.66 19.75
CA LEU A 85 4.12 -10.25 18.63
C LEU A 85 4.27 -9.25 17.50
N VAL A 86 5.19 -9.53 16.58
CA VAL A 86 5.38 -8.76 15.35
C VAL A 86 4.79 -9.53 14.18
N LEU A 87 3.78 -8.98 13.52
CA LEU A 87 3.16 -9.60 12.35
C LEU A 87 3.97 -9.29 11.10
N VAL A 88 4.32 -10.34 10.33
CA VAL A 88 5.06 -10.26 9.07
C VAL A 88 4.14 -10.71 7.93
N PRO A 89 3.41 -9.80 7.30
CA PRO A 89 2.56 -10.15 6.17
C PRO A 89 3.40 -10.36 4.92
N LEU A 90 3.24 -11.55 4.30
CA LEU A 90 3.96 -11.93 3.10
C LEU A 90 3.13 -11.62 1.86
N ASN A 91 3.77 -11.04 0.86
CA ASN A 91 3.15 -10.87 -0.43
C ASN A 91 3.04 -12.24 -1.13
N PHE A 92 1.83 -12.74 -1.25
CA PHE A 92 1.52 -14.07 -1.81
C PHE A 92 1.86 -14.21 -3.31
N ARG A 93 2.16 -13.10 -3.99
CA ARG A 93 2.56 -13.07 -5.41
C ARG A 93 4.06 -13.27 -5.60
N LEU A 94 4.83 -13.30 -4.52
CA LEU A 94 6.28 -13.52 -4.57
C LEU A 94 6.59 -14.98 -4.90
N ALA A 95 7.73 -15.18 -5.55
CA ALA A 95 8.27 -16.51 -5.79
C ALA A 95 8.87 -17.11 -4.51
N TYR A 96 9.00 -18.45 -4.49
CA TYR A 96 9.59 -19.16 -3.36
C TYR A 96 10.91 -18.57 -2.81
N PRO A 97 11.92 -18.22 -3.65
CA PRO A 97 13.18 -17.68 -3.13
C PRO A 97 13.02 -16.36 -2.37
N GLU A 98 12.05 -15.54 -2.78
CA GLU A 98 11.76 -14.25 -2.14
C GLU A 98 11.05 -14.46 -0.80
N ILE A 99 10.08 -15.38 -0.74
CA ILE A 99 9.39 -15.75 0.50
C ILE A 99 10.37 -16.37 1.49
N ASN A 100 11.23 -17.28 1.04
CA ASN A 100 12.27 -17.90 1.86
C ASN A 100 13.23 -16.85 2.44
N PHE A 101 13.65 -15.89 1.60
CA PHE A 101 14.47 -14.76 2.05
C PHE A 101 13.78 -13.95 3.15
N ILE A 102 12.51 -13.56 2.95
CA ILE A 102 11.78 -12.74 3.93
C ILE A 102 11.59 -13.48 5.25
N LEU A 103 11.25 -14.76 5.21
CA LEU A 103 11.10 -15.58 6.42
C LEU A 103 12.41 -15.72 7.20
N SER A 104 13.52 -15.91 6.48
CA SER A 104 14.85 -15.99 7.07
C SER A 104 15.32 -14.65 7.64
N ASP A 105 15.19 -13.57 6.87
CA ASP A 105 15.62 -12.22 7.24
C ASP A 105 14.81 -11.67 8.42
N SER A 106 13.49 -11.90 8.43
CA SER A 106 12.63 -11.49 9.54
C SER A 106 12.87 -12.30 10.81
N GLY A 107 13.41 -13.50 10.71
CA GLY A 107 13.50 -14.43 11.83
C GLY A 107 12.13 -14.88 12.31
N SER A 108 11.15 -15.01 11.40
CA SER A 108 9.81 -15.50 11.72
C SER A 108 9.88 -16.88 12.33
N LYS A 109 9.18 -17.08 13.46
CA LYS A 109 9.14 -18.38 14.15
C LYS A 109 7.99 -19.25 13.68
N VAL A 110 6.85 -18.64 13.35
CA VAL A 110 5.64 -19.32 12.91
C VAL A 110 5.20 -18.74 11.58
N LEU A 111 4.79 -19.61 10.66
CA LEU A 111 4.15 -19.25 9.40
C LEU A 111 2.70 -19.74 9.40
N PHE A 112 1.76 -18.80 9.31
CA PHE A 112 0.36 -19.07 8.96
C PHE A 112 0.21 -19.04 7.45
N TYR A 113 -0.50 -20.03 6.85
CA TYR A 113 -0.66 -20.10 5.41
C TYR A 113 -1.99 -20.69 4.96
N GLU A 114 -2.53 -20.21 3.85
CA GLU A 114 -3.70 -20.81 3.20
C GLU A 114 -3.31 -22.05 2.40
N PRO A 115 -4.24 -23.03 2.23
CA PRO A 115 -3.99 -24.31 1.56
C PRO A 115 -3.40 -24.18 0.15
N GLU A 116 -3.75 -23.13 -0.58
CA GLU A 116 -3.25 -22.89 -1.93
C GLU A 116 -1.72 -22.68 -1.98
N PHE A 117 -1.08 -22.30 -0.87
CA PHE A 117 0.37 -22.11 -0.75
C PHE A 117 1.13 -23.32 -0.23
N GLU A 118 0.47 -24.48 -0.09
CA GLU A 118 1.08 -25.74 0.38
C GLU A 118 2.33 -26.14 -0.42
N GLY A 119 2.37 -25.82 -1.73
CA GLY A 119 3.53 -26.08 -2.58
C GLY A 119 4.79 -25.33 -2.14
N ILE A 120 4.63 -24.06 -1.76
CA ILE A 120 5.71 -23.21 -1.22
C ILE A 120 6.14 -23.74 0.14
N VAL A 121 5.19 -24.07 1.02
CA VAL A 121 5.46 -24.58 2.37
C VAL A 121 6.26 -25.89 2.32
N LYS A 122 5.93 -26.83 1.43
CA LYS A 122 6.71 -28.06 1.23
C LYS A 122 8.16 -27.82 0.78
N GLN A 123 8.42 -26.73 0.04
CA GLN A 123 9.79 -26.35 -0.31
C GLN A 123 10.53 -25.77 0.90
N LEU A 124 9.87 -24.93 1.72
CA LEU A 124 10.42 -24.40 2.97
C LEU A 124 10.85 -25.50 3.95
N GLU A 125 10.02 -26.57 4.07
CA GLU A 125 10.33 -27.73 4.91
C GLU A 125 11.56 -28.50 4.41
N LYS A 126 11.72 -28.65 3.09
CA LYS A 126 12.90 -29.30 2.49
C LYS A 126 14.19 -28.53 2.75
N ASP A 127 14.12 -27.20 2.69
CA ASP A 127 15.28 -26.31 2.93
C ASP A 127 15.58 -26.10 4.42
N LYS A 128 14.83 -26.80 5.31
CA LYS A 128 15.03 -26.79 6.77
C LYS A 128 15.07 -25.37 7.35
N LEU A 129 14.20 -24.49 6.86
CA LEU A 129 14.05 -23.16 7.44
C LEU A 129 13.71 -23.28 8.94
N SER A 130 14.34 -22.45 9.77
CA SER A 130 14.18 -22.47 11.24
C SER A 130 12.81 -21.97 11.72
N LEU A 131 11.72 -22.52 11.17
CA LEU A 131 10.39 -22.28 11.67
C LEU A 131 10.06 -23.27 12.80
N THR A 132 9.53 -22.77 13.91
CA THR A 132 9.09 -23.60 15.04
C THR A 132 7.65 -24.09 14.85
N GLY A 133 6.89 -23.52 13.90
CA GLY A 133 5.52 -23.93 13.61
C GLY A 133 5.07 -23.53 12.21
N LEU A 134 4.34 -24.47 11.59
CA LEU A 134 3.62 -24.28 10.33
C LEU A 134 2.13 -24.46 10.62
N ILE A 135 1.33 -23.40 10.46
CA ILE A 135 -0.08 -23.38 10.84
C ILE A 135 -0.93 -23.11 9.62
N LYS A 136 -1.70 -24.09 9.21
CA LYS A 136 -2.63 -23.98 8.09
C LYS A 136 -3.88 -23.21 8.51
N ILE A 137 -4.28 -22.25 7.71
CA ILE A 137 -5.54 -21.53 7.84
C ILE A 137 -6.63 -22.37 7.17
N GLY A 138 -7.58 -22.92 7.94
CA GLY A 138 -8.71 -23.67 7.40
C GLY A 138 -9.73 -22.76 6.71
N PHE A 139 -10.48 -23.34 5.77
CA PHE A 139 -11.58 -22.64 5.08
C PHE A 139 -12.76 -22.31 6.01
N ASP A 140 -12.87 -23.02 7.13
CA ASP A 140 -13.87 -22.85 8.18
C ASP A 140 -13.44 -21.88 9.28
N GLY A 141 -12.30 -21.19 9.10
CA GLY A 141 -11.72 -20.27 10.09
C GLY A 141 -10.95 -21.00 11.20
N GLN A 142 -10.74 -22.31 11.13
CA GLN A 142 -9.92 -23.04 12.08
C GLN A 142 -8.44 -23.00 11.69
N TYR A 143 -7.57 -23.03 12.70
CA TYR A 143 -6.13 -23.11 12.51
C TYR A 143 -5.66 -24.53 12.82
N VAL A 144 -5.07 -25.21 11.82
CA VAL A 144 -4.57 -26.57 11.92
C VAL A 144 -3.04 -26.56 11.97
N GLY A 145 -2.46 -27.36 12.87
CA GLY A 145 -1.00 -27.49 13.01
C GLY A 145 -0.42 -26.91 14.30
N PHE A 146 -1.25 -26.35 15.18
CA PHE A 146 -0.79 -26.06 16.54
C PHE A 146 -0.43 -27.37 17.25
N ASN A 147 0.81 -27.45 17.78
CA ASN A 147 1.19 -28.56 18.64
C ASN A 147 0.38 -28.48 19.94
N GLU A 148 -0.57 -29.38 20.10
CA GLU A 148 -1.37 -29.50 21.33
C GLU A 148 -0.57 -30.07 22.51
N SER A 149 0.69 -30.46 22.28
CA SER A 149 1.54 -31.09 23.27
C SER A 149 2.23 -30.08 24.16
N GLN A 150 1.69 -29.96 25.32
CA GLN A 150 2.14 -29.34 26.58
C GLN A 150 1.74 -27.87 26.82
N PRO A 151 0.88 -27.62 27.83
CA PRO A 151 0.74 -26.29 28.37
C PRO A 151 2.09 -25.91 29.03
N SER A 152 2.74 -24.90 28.49
CA SER A 152 3.86 -24.24 29.18
C SER A 152 3.31 -23.68 30.50
N SER A 153 3.65 -24.33 31.61
CA SER A 153 3.24 -23.97 32.96
C SER A 153 3.93 -22.71 33.52
N LYS A 154 4.62 -21.96 32.68
CA LYS A 154 5.16 -20.66 33.03
C LYS A 154 4.21 -19.58 32.53
N ALA A 155 3.39 -19.06 33.48
CA ALA A 155 2.78 -17.76 33.29
C ALA A 155 3.89 -16.77 32.96
N VAL A 156 4.02 -16.41 31.69
CA VAL A 156 4.94 -15.33 31.29
C VAL A 156 4.25 -14.06 31.76
N ASN A 157 4.79 -13.48 32.83
CA ASN A 157 4.43 -12.14 33.22
C ASN A 157 4.74 -11.25 32.03
N PHE A 158 3.70 -10.63 31.47
CA PHE A 158 3.83 -9.58 30.48
C PHE A 158 4.60 -8.42 31.12
N SER A 159 5.94 -8.42 30.98
CA SER A 159 6.64 -7.15 31.07
C SER A 159 6.15 -6.39 29.84
N GLU A 160 5.44 -5.28 30.06
CA GLU A 160 5.14 -4.31 29.02
C GLU A 160 6.46 -3.85 28.40
N SER A 161 6.95 -4.59 27.42
CA SER A 161 8.07 -4.12 26.61
C SER A 161 7.49 -2.96 25.77
N LYS A 162 7.85 -1.76 26.17
CA LYS A 162 7.22 -0.51 25.74
C LYS A 162 7.26 -0.24 24.22
N ASN A 163 7.99 -1.01 23.41
CA ASN A 163 8.27 -0.69 22.02
C ASN A 163 8.33 -1.91 21.07
N VAL A 164 7.43 -2.89 21.20
CA VAL A 164 7.34 -3.93 20.15
C VAL A 164 6.55 -3.37 18.97
N PRO A 165 7.12 -3.31 17.76
CA PRO A 165 6.38 -2.90 16.57
C PRO A 165 5.27 -3.91 16.28
N LEU A 166 4.15 -3.44 15.70
CA LEU A 166 3.06 -4.35 15.34
C LEU A 166 3.35 -5.10 14.04
N PHE A 167 3.98 -4.42 13.09
CA PHE A 167 4.32 -5.05 11.81
C PHE A 167 5.80 -4.95 11.47
N GLN A 168 6.27 -5.94 10.73
CA GLN A 168 7.46 -5.86 9.91
C GLN A 168 7.05 -6.08 8.46
N MET A 169 6.85 -4.97 7.73
CA MET A 169 6.41 -5.00 6.33
C MET A 169 7.58 -4.87 5.38
N TYR A 170 7.67 -5.79 4.42
CA TYR A 170 8.77 -5.79 3.45
C TYR A 170 8.47 -4.91 2.25
N THR A 171 9.39 -3.99 1.97
CA THR A 171 9.37 -3.11 0.80
C THR A 171 10.41 -3.56 -0.21
N SER A 172 10.13 -3.38 -1.50
CA SER A 172 11.12 -3.57 -2.56
C SER A 172 12.16 -2.46 -2.47
N GLY A 173 13.26 -2.72 -1.77
CA GLY A 173 14.34 -1.75 -1.62
C GLY A 173 14.93 -1.32 -2.96
N THR A 174 15.47 -0.10 -3.00
CA THR A 174 16.17 0.45 -4.17
C THR A 174 17.47 -0.30 -4.51
N THR A 175 17.97 -1.13 -3.60
CA THR A 175 19.23 -1.87 -3.66
C THR A 175 19.09 -3.35 -4.01
N GLY A 176 17.93 -3.80 -4.46
CA GLY A 176 17.67 -5.15 -4.98
C GLY A 176 17.09 -6.16 -3.97
N ARG A 177 17.42 -6.11 -2.68
CA ARG A 177 16.80 -7.00 -1.67
C ARG A 177 15.74 -6.28 -0.86
N PRO A 178 14.60 -6.91 -0.56
CA PRO A 178 13.56 -6.32 0.27
C PRO A 178 14.07 -5.97 1.67
N LYS A 179 13.55 -4.87 2.24
CA LYS A 179 13.85 -4.43 3.61
C LYS A 179 12.58 -4.46 4.44
N GLY A 180 12.67 -4.97 5.68
CA GLY A 180 11.54 -5.04 6.62
C GLY A 180 11.39 -3.74 7.40
N ALA A 181 10.44 -2.89 7.04
CA ALA A 181 10.09 -1.68 7.77
C ALA A 181 9.31 -2.04 9.05
N LEU A 182 9.74 -1.52 10.19
CA LEU A 182 9.11 -1.75 11.50
C LEU A 182 8.05 -0.69 11.76
N ILE A 183 6.79 -1.10 11.79
CA ILE A 183 5.64 -0.22 11.95
C ILE A 183 5.10 -0.33 13.38
N SER A 184 5.14 0.79 14.10
CA SER A 184 4.72 0.84 15.49
C SER A 184 3.19 0.96 15.66
N HIS A 185 2.70 0.61 16.85
CA HIS A 185 1.32 0.88 17.25
C HIS A 185 0.98 2.37 17.21
N SER A 186 1.91 3.20 17.71
CA SER A 186 1.72 4.66 17.75
C SER A 186 1.60 5.25 16.35
N GLY A 187 2.41 4.78 15.38
CA GLY A 187 2.33 5.22 13.98
C GLY A 187 0.97 4.91 13.35
N ILE A 188 0.45 3.69 13.58
CA ILE A 188 -0.89 3.29 13.08
C ILE A 188 -2.00 4.11 13.73
N LEU A 189 -1.95 4.30 15.06
CA LEU A 189 -2.96 5.08 15.77
C LEU A 189 -2.92 6.56 15.36
N SER A 190 -1.74 7.11 15.13
CA SER A 190 -1.56 8.47 14.60
C SER A 190 -2.14 8.61 13.18
N LEU A 191 -1.90 7.62 12.29
CA LEU A 191 -2.54 7.56 10.97
C LEU A 191 -4.07 7.61 11.09
N ILE A 192 -4.66 6.79 11.97
CA ILE A 192 -6.12 6.74 12.15
C ILE A 192 -6.63 8.08 12.70
N GLU A 193 -5.98 8.63 13.72
CA GLU A 193 -6.40 9.88 14.37
C GLU A 193 -6.46 11.05 13.39
N HIS A 194 -5.40 11.23 12.59
CA HIS A 194 -5.26 12.40 11.69
C HIS A 194 -5.83 12.16 10.28
N GLY A 195 -5.96 10.89 9.85
CA GLY A 195 -6.47 10.54 8.53
C GLY A 195 -7.99 10.40 8.44
N LYS A 196 -8.67 9.95 9.51
CA LYS A 196 -10.10 9.61 9.48
C LYS A 196 -11.00 10.75 8.99
N ASP A 197 -10.74 11.99 9.41
CA ASP A 197 -11.57 13.14 9.05
C ASP A 197 -11.24 13.68 7.65
N ARG A 198 -10.08 13.31 7.11
CA ARG A 198 -9.62 13.66 5.76
C ARG A 198 -10.09 12.68 4.69
N LEU A 199 -10.27 11.41 5.06
CA LEU A 199 -10.55 10.31 4.13
C LEU A 199 -11.99 9.81 4.20
N GLY A 200 -12.78 10.27 5.19
CA GLY A 200 -14.16 9.89 5.45
C GLY A 200 -15.18 10.87 4.91
N PRO A 201 -16.48 10.68 5.25
CA PRO A 201 -16.94 10.19 6.54
C PRO A 201 -17.02 8.66 6.62
N PHE A 202 -16.38 8.08 7.63
CA PHE A 202 -16.63 6.70 8.04
C PHE A 202 -17.81 6.70 9.02
N LYS A 203 -18.98 6.29 8.54
CA LYS A 203 -20.20 6.23 9.36
C LYS A 203 -20.24 4.92 10.13
N ASP A 204 -20.74 4.96 11.36
CA ASP A 204 -20.97 3.75 12.17
C ASP A 204 -21.81 2.73 11.34
N HIS A 205 -21.40 1.47 11.35
CA HIS A 205 -22.04 0.35 10.64
C HIS A 205 -22.12 0.49 9.10
N ALA A 206 -21.45 1.48 8.52
CA ALA A 206 -21.36 1.59 7.07
C ALA A 206 -20.50 0.46 6.46
N ASN A 207 -20.79 0.07 5.24
CA ASN A 207 -20.01 -0.94 4.54
C ASN A 207 -18.80 -0.31 3.86
N SER A 208 -17.61 -0.74 4.27
CA SER A 208 -16.31 -0.37 3.69
C SER A 208 -15.75 -1.55 2.90
N LEU A 209 -15.44 -1.36 1.61
CA LEU A 209 -14.81 -2.41 0.81
C LEU A 209 -13.29 -2.38 0.96
N VAL A 210 -12.72 -3.50 1.37
CA VAL A 210 -11.27 -3.76 1.46
C VAL A 210 -10.89 -4.68 0.30
N CYS A 211 -10.57 -4.11 -0.85
CA CYS A 211 -10.17 -4.84 -2.06
C CYS A 211 -8.66 -4.82 -2.30
N MET A 212 -7.93 -3.91 -1.66
CA MET A 212 -6.48 -3.90 -1.77
C MET A 212 -5.85 -4.95 -0.86
N PRO A 213 -4.72 -5.57 -1.27
CA PRO A 213 -4.08 -6.62 -0.49
C PRO A 213 -3.66 -6.16 0.91
N LEU A 214 -3.99 -6.96 1.93
CA LEU A 214 -3.68 -6.66 3.33
C LEU A 214 -2.19 -6.79 3.68
N PHE A 215 -1.40 -7.51 2.87
CA PHE A 215 0.06 -7.55 3.04
C PHE A 215 0.73 -6.22 2.66
N HIS A 216 0.03 -5.33 1.96
CA HIS A 216 0.50 -4.01 1.57
C HIS A 216 -0.12 -2.94 2.47
N ILE A 217 0.68 -1.93 2.84
CA ILE A 217 0.24 -0.88 3.76
C ILE A 217 -1.04 -0.15 3.30
N ALA A 218 -1.28 0.00 2.00
CA ALA A 218 -2.49 0.64 1.49
C ALA A 218 -3.76 -0.13 1.87
N GLY A 219 -3.75 -1.48 1.74
CA GLY A 219 -4.87 -2.33 2.15
C GLY A 219 -5.06 -2.36 3.67
N SER A 220 -3.95 -2.54 4.42
CA SER A 220 -3.98 -2.54 5.89
C SER A 220 -4.41 -1.20 6.46
N ALA A 221 -3.89 -0.07 5.94
CA ALA A 221 -4.28 1.25 6.40
C ALA A 221 -5.76 1.53 6.19
N TRP A 222 -6.30 1.14 5.01
CA TRP A 222 -7.74 1.26 4.76
C TRP A 222 -8.58 0.44 5.74
N LEU A 223 -8.16 -0.81 6.00
CA LEU A 223 -8.79 -1.66 6.99
C LEU A 223 -8.75 -1.03 8.40
N PHE A 224 -7.64 -0.41 8.81
CA PHE A 224 -7.53 0.23 10.13
C PHE A 224 -8.56 1.34 10.33
N PHE A 225 -8.83 2.17 9.31
CA PHE A 225 -9.89 3.19 9.39
C PHE A 225 -11.27 2.56 9.57
N GLY A 226 -11.59 1.52 8.82
CA GLY A 226 -12.87 0.81 8.94
C GLY A 226 -13.06 0.16 10.31
N LEU A 227 -12.02 -0.53 10.83
CA LEU A 227 -12.04 -1.14 12.15
C LEU A 227 -12.21 -0.09 13.27
N ALA A 228 -11.48 1.02 13.19
CA ALA A 228 -11.56 2.09 14.18
C ALA A 228 -12.90 2.83 14.18
N SER A 229 -13.61 2.81 13.07
CA SER A 229 -14.87 3.54 12.85
C SER A 229 -16.12 2.66 12.93
N SER A 230 -16.04 1.45 13.48
CA SER A 230 -17.18 0.51 13.57
C SER A 230 -17.82 0.17 12.22
N CYS A 231 -17.08 0.24 11.12
CA CYS A 231 -17.59 -0.17 9.82
C CYS A 231 -17.67 -1.69 9.70
N ASN A 232 -18.60 -2.17 8.89
CA ASN A 232 -18.52 -3.52 8.36
C ASN A 232 -17.48 -3.55 7.23
N ASN A 233 -16.34 -4.19 7.46
CA ASN A 233 -15.25 -4.33 6.51
C ASN A 233 -15.50 -5.52 5.60
N ILE A 234 -15.93 -5.29 4.36
CA ILE A 234 -16.15 -6.34 3.38
C ILE A 234 -14.80 -6.67 2.73
N LEU A 235 -14.26 -7.85 3.05
CA LEU A 235 -12.98 -8.31 2.49
C LEU A 235 -13.20 -8.99 1.14
N LEU A 236 -12.53 -8.49 0.11
CA LEU A 236 -12.42 -9.17 -1.17
C LEU A 236 -11.12 -9.98 -1.21
N VAL A 237 -11.21 -11.26 -1.57
CA VAL A 237 -10.08 -12.20 -1.56
C VAL A 237 -8.93 -11.72 -2.45
N ASP A 238 -9.25 -11.34 -3.69
CA ASP A 238 -8.28 -10.83 -4.68
C ASP A 238 -8.93 -9.79 -5.59
N ILE A 239 -8.11 -9.01 -6.32
CA ILE A 239 -8.61 -7.96 -7.20
C ILE A 239 -9.27 -8.57 -8.44
N ASN A 240 -10.59 -8.45 -8.52
CA ASN A 240 -11.41 -8.82 -9.66
C ASN A 240 -12.39 -7.69 -9.97
N PRO A 241 -12.27 -6.98 -11.11
CA PRO A 241 -13.09 -5.81 -11.41
C PRO A 241 -14.60 -6.09 -11.45
N LYS A 242 -15.02 -7.25 -11.94
CA LYS A 242 -16.44 -7.66 -12.00
C LYS A 242 -16.99 -7.95 -10.61
N GLU A 243 -16.20 -8.57 -9.76
CA GLU A 243 -16.58 -8.85 -8.38
C GLU A 243 -16.64 -7.57 -7.56
N ILE A 244 -15.63 -6.68 -7.69
CA ILE A 244 -15.66 -5.34 -7.08
C ILE A 244 -16.94 -4.61 -7.48
N LEU A 245 -17.25 -4.55 -8.77
CA LEU A 245 -18.45 -3.88 -9.27
C LEU A 245 -19.73 -4.47 -8.65
N SER A 246 -19.84 -5.79 -8.61
CA SER A 246 -20.98 -6.50 -8.00
C SER A 246 -21.13 -6.20 -6.50
N ILE A 247 -20.02 -6.18 -5.75
CA ILE A 247 -20.04 -5.87 -4.32
C ILE A 247 -20.44 -4.40 -4.10
N LEU A 248 -19.83 -3.47 -4.85
CA LEU A 248 -20.15 -2.05 -4.76
C LEU A 248 -21.63 -1.78 -5.01
N GLU A 249 -22.25 -2.48 -5.96
CA GLU A 249 -23.66 -2.34 -6.30
C GLU A 249 -24.59 -2.97 -5.25
N LYS A 250 -24.33 -4.25 -4.90
CA LYS A 250 -25.27 -5.07 -4.10
C LYS A 250 -25.11 -4.87 -2.59
N SER A 251 -23.90 -4.64 -2.10
CA SER A 251 -23.62 -4.58 -0.67
C SER A 251 -23.69 -3.16 -0.09
N LYS A 252 -24.25 -2.19 -0.82
CA LYS A 252 -24.39 -0.79 -0.37
C LYS A 252 -23.08 -0.23 0.23
N VAL A 253 -21.96 -0.54 -0.42
CA VAL A 253 -20.65 -0.01 -0.02
C VAL A 253 -20.67 1.51 -0.13
N THR A 254 -20.22 2.18 0.95
CA THR A 254 -20.13 3.65 0.98
C THR A 254 -18.72 4.16 0.72
N SER A 255 -17.70 3.36 1.05
CA SER A 255 -16.31 3.81 0.98
C SER A 255 -15.36 2.68 0.57
N THR A 256 -14.32 3.04 -0.18
CA THR A 256 -13.25 2.11 -0.57
C THR A 256 -11.96 2.85 -0.89
N LEU A 257 -10.83 2.13 -0.77
CA LEU A 257 -9.55 2.58 -1.30
C LEU A 257 -9.17 1.68 -2.48
N MET A 258 -8.80 2.30 -3.60
CA MET A 258 -8.36 1.60 -4.82
C MET A 258 -7.16 2.32 -5.43
N VAL A 259 -6.14 1.59 -5.85
CA VAL A 259 -5.08 2.20 -6.67
C VAL A 259 -5.63 2.60 -8.05
N PRO A 260 -5.03 3.59 -8.75
CA PRO A 260 -5.52 4.11 -10.03
C PRO A 260 -5.84 3.03 -11.07
N ALA A 261 -5.01 2.00 -11.19
CA ALA A 261 -5.24 0.88 -12.10
C ALA A 261 -6.56 0.11 -11.77
N VAL A 262 -6.87 -0.07 -10.50
CA VAL A 262 -8.11 -0.73 -10.07
C VAL A 262 -9.32 0.19 -10.33
N VAL A 263 -9.19 1.50 -10.05
CA VAL A 263 -10.22 2.49 -10.41
C VAL A 263 -10.52 2.44 -11.91
N GLN A 264 -9.48 2.40 -12.75
CA GLN A 264 -9.62 2.28 -14.20
C GLN A 264 -10.38 1.00 -14.60
N MET A 265 -9.95 -0.16 -14.10
CA MET A 265 -10.60 -1.44 -14.42
C MET A 265 -12.07 -1.48 -14.01
N VAL A 266 -12.40 -0.98 -12.82
CA VAL A 266 -13.80 -0.92 -12.33
C VAL A 266 -14.62 0.08 -13.14
N THR A 267 -14.04 1.22 -13.50
CA THR A 267 -14.69 2.23 -14.36
C THR A 267 -15.05 1.65 -15.72
N ILE A 268 -14.11 0.98 -16.39
CA ILE A 268 -14.34 0.32 -17.69
C ILE A 268 -15.43 -0.75 -17.57
N ALA A 269 -15.39 -1.58 -16.53
CA ALA A 269 -16.40 -2.61 -16.30
C ALA A 269 -17.79 -2.02 -16.07
N ALA A 270 -17.89 -0.93 -15.32
CA ALA A 270 -19.15 -0.24 -15.06
C ALA A 270 -19.73 0.43 -16.32
N GLU A 271 -18.88 1.11 -17.11
CA GLU A 271 -19.27 1.72 -18.39
C GLU A 271 -19.80 0.67 -19.38
N SER A 272 -19.07 -0.46 -19.51
CA SER A 272 -19.48 -1.57 -20.39
C SER A 272 -20.80 -2.21 -19.98
N SER A 273 -21.16 -2.13 -18.69
CA SER A 273 -22.42 -2.67 -18.15
C SER A 273 -23.52 -1.61 -18.00
N GLY A 274 -23.25 -0.34 -18.31
CA GLY A 274 -24.20 0.76 -18.13
C GLY A 274 -24.54 1.06 -16.66
N ILE A 275 -23.69 0.62 -15.71
CA ILE A 275 -23.94 0.73 -14.26
C ILE A 275 -23.43 2.08 -13.73
N LYS A 276 -24.24 2.72 -12.87
CA LYS A 276 -23.84 3.88 -12.07
C LYS A 276 -23.94 3.54 -10.58
N LEU A 277 -22.87 3.78 -9.85
CA LEU A 277 -22.74 3.44 -8.43
C LEU A 277 -23.10 4.65 -7.56
N ASN A 278 -24.38 4.83 -7.29
CA ASN A 278 -24.94 5.98 -6.56
C ASN A 278 -24.83 5.88 -5.02
N ASN A 279 -24.43 4.73 -4.50
CA ASN A 279 -24.29 4.47 -3.06
C ASN A 279 -22.87 4.74 -2.54
N VAL A 280 -21.87 4.77 -3.42
CA VAL A 280 -20.49 5.05 -3.03
C VAL A 280 -20.32 6.53 -2.76
N GLU A 281 -19.90 6.88 -1.56
CA GLU A 281 -19.73 8.25 -1.08
C GLU A 281 -18.25 8.69 -1.08
N ASN A 282 -17.31 7.74 -0.89
CA ASN A 282 -15.89 8.03 -0.84
C ASN A 282 -15.05 7.01 -1.61
N ILE A 283 -14.17 7.50 -2.46
CA ILE A 283 -13.12 6.72 -3.12
C ILE A 283 -11.79 7.38 -2.82
N VAL A 284 -10.97 6.69 -2.03
CA VAL A 284 -9.60 7.10 -1.77
C VAL A 284 -8.68 6.41 -2.79
N PHE A 285 -7.76 7.14 -3.38
CA PHE A 285 -6.80 6.57 -4.32
C PHE A 285 -5.40 7.16 -4.13
N GLY A 286 -4.38 6.39 -4.51
CA GLY A 286 -2.99 6.80 -4.36
C GLY A 286 -2.02 5.69 -4.74
N ALA A 287 -0.80 5.75 -4.26
CA ALA A 287 0.32 4.85 -4.56
C ALA A 287 0.89 4.96 -5.99
N SER A 288 0.19 5.62 -6.91
CA SER A 288 0.66 6.00 -8.25
C SER A 288 -0.16 7.19 -8.78
N PRO A 289 0.32 7.89 -9.81
CA PRO A 289 -0.45 8.95 -10.46
C PRO A 289 -1.79 8.43 -11.03
N MET A 290 -2.83 9.26 -10.97
CA MET A 290 -4.13 9.00 -11.58
C MET A 290 -4.25 9.77 -12.89
N PRO A 291 -4.38 9.10 -14.06
CA PRO A 291 -4.63 9.80 -15.30
C PRO A 291 -5.93 10.62 -15.21
N VAL A 292 -5.84 11.88 -15.64
CA VAL A 292 -6.97 12.85 -15.52
C VAL A 292 -8.22 12.36 -16.26
N ASP A 293 -8.06 11.71 -17.41
CA ASP A 293 -9.18 11.15 -18.16
C ASP A 293 -9.89 10.04 -17.39
N ILE A 294 -9.11 9.13 -16.77
CA ILE A 294 -9.67 8.04 -15.93
C ILE A 294 -10.43 8.62 -14.74
N LEU A 295 -9.88 9.65 -14.08
CA LEU A 295 -10.57 10.33 -12.99
C LEU A 295 -11.91 10.91 -13.43
N LYS A 296 -11.95 11.62 -14.57
CA LYS A 296 -13.19 12.20 -15.13
C LYS A 296 -14.21 11.14 -15.50
N ARG A 297 -13.79 10.00 -16.03
CA ARG A 297 -14.66 8.86 -16.35
C ARG A 297 -15.18 8.22 -15.07
N ALA A 298 -14.32 7.98 -14.08
CA ALA A 298 -14.71 7.44 -12.79
C ALA A 298 -15.75 8.33 -12.08
N GLN A 299 -15.59 9.66 -12.11
CA GLN A 299 -16.56 10.60 -11.56
C GLN A 299 -17.98 10.48 -12.20
N LYS A 300 -18.07 10.06 -13.46
CA LYS A 300 -19.36 9.78 -14.11
C LYS A 300 -19.99 8.46 -13.65
N VAL A 301 -19.16 7.45 -13.37
CA VAL A 301 -19.59 6.14 -12.85
C VAL A 301 -20.00 6.25 -11.37
N PHE A 302 -19.31 7.07 -10.59
CA PHE A 302 -19.52 7.30 -9.17
C PHE A 302 -19.99 8.73 -8.87
N PRO A 303 -21.20 9.12 -9.30
CA PRO A 303 -21.61 10.53 -9.34
C PRO A 303 -21.78 11.20 -7.97
N LYS A 304 -21.89 10.42 -6.88
CA LYS A 304 -21.97 10.91 -5.51
C LYS A 304 -20.65 10.80 -4.74
N ALA A 305 -19.66 10.13 -5.30
CA ALA A 305 -18.41 9.89 -4.59
C ALA A 305 -17.53 11.14 -4.51
N ASN A 306 -16.95 11.36 -3.34
CA ASN A 306 -15.78 12.19 -3.16
C ASN A 306 -14.55 11.36 -3.53
N PHE A 307 -13.75 11.87 -4.44
CA PHE A 307 -12.46 11.30 -4.75
C PHE A 307 -11.39 12.01 -3.93
N THR A 308 -10.56 11.26 -3.19
CA THR A 308 -9.47 11.80 -2.37
C THR A 308 -8.17 11.18 -2.82
N HIS A 309 -7.25 11.98 -3.33
CA HIS A 309 -5.89 11.54 -3.63
C HIS A 309 -5.06 11.54 -2.36
N VAL A 310 -4.28 10.47 -2.12
CA VAL A 310 -3.41 10.35 -0.95
C VAL A 310 -1.98 10.03 -1.35
N TYR A 311 -1.03 10.52 -0.55
CA TYR A 311 0.38 10.20 -0.69
C TYR A 311 0.95 9.69 0.63
N GLY A 312 1.85 8.73 0.50
CA GLY A 312 2.62 8.10 1.56
C GLY A 312 3.21 6.77 1.11
N MET A 313 3.88 6.10 2.00
CA MET A 313 4.58 4.84 1.73
C MET A 313 4.59 3.95 2.97
N THR A 314 5.15 2.76 2.86
CA THR A 314 5.22 1.83 4.00
C THR A 314 5.97 2.44 5.17
N GLU A 315 7.05 3.14 4.90
CA GLU A 315 7.93 3.79 5.87
C GLU A 315 7.27 4.98 6.60
N THR A 316 6.16 5.50 6.07
CA THR A 316 5.30 6.50 6.73
C THR A 316 3.98 5.90 7.25
N THR A 317 3.96 4.57 7.48
CA THR A 317 2.77 3.84 7.95
C THR A 317 1.55 4.05 7.04
N GLY A 318 1.76 4.26 5.75
CA GLY A 318 0.73 4.58 4.76
C GLY A 318 0.70 6.06 4.42
N MET A 319 -0.50 6.64 4.38
CA MET A 319 -0.71 8.00 3.92
C MET A 319 -0.54 9.04 5.03
N PHE A 320 0.11 10.14 4.73
CA PHE A 320 0.23 11.29 5.64
C PHE A 320 -0.15 12.62 4.97
N MET A 321 -0.62 12.54 3.72
CA MET A 321 -1.10 13.68 2.92
C MET A 321 -2.36 13.29 2.16
N SER A 322 -3.20 14.28 1.89
CA SER A 322 -4.37 14.12 1.02
C SER A 322 -4.70 15.40 0.26
N LEU A 323 -5.23 15.24 -0.95
CA LEU A 323 -5.85 16.30 -1.72
C LEU A 323 -7.35 16.31 -1.43
N ASP A 324 -7.85 17.48 -0.99
CA ASP A 324 -9.27 17.65 -0.70
C ASP A 324 -10.13 17.35 -1.95
N PRO A 325 -11.22 16.58 -1.83
CA PRO A 325 -12.11 16.26 -2.93
C PRO A 325 -12.64 17.48 -3.70
N ILE A 326 -12.75 18.64 -3.05
CA ILE A 326 -13.22 19.87 -3.68
C ILE A 326 -12.27 20.36 -4.79
N GLU A 327 -10.96 20.16 -4.62
CA GLU A 327 -9.96 20.53 -5.62
C GLU A 327 -10.15 19.68 -6.89
N LEU A 328 -10.36 18.36 -6.71
CA LEU A 328 -10.61 17.44 -7.82
C LEU A 328 -11.96 17.72 -8.52
N LYS A 329 -13.00 18.04 -7.76
CA LYS A 329 -14.31 18.41 -8.32
C LYS A 329 -14.27 19.69 -9.14
N ASN A 330 -13.47 20.66 -8.70
CA ASN A 330 -13.29 21.94 -9.39
C ASN A 330 -12.30 21.86 -10.56
N GLY A 331 -11.73 20.70 -10.83
CA GLY A 331 -10.71 20.50 -11.87
C GLY A 331 -9.39 21.21 -11.56
N ARG A 332 -9.13 21.51 -10.28
CA ARG A 332 -7.92 22.17 -9.83
C ARG A 332 -6.94 21.13 -9.30
N ARG A 333 -5.64 21.39 -9.51
CA ARG A 333 -4.55 20.59 -8.93
C ARG A 333 -4.70 19.07 -9.10
N LEU A 334 -5.20 18.64 -10.25
CA LEU A 334 -5.53 17.23 -10.53
C LEU A 334 -4.33 16.27 -10.35
N GLU A 335 -3.11 16.80 -10.47
CA GLU A 335 -1.85 16.05 -10.31
C GLU A 335 -1.25 16.20 -8.91
N SER A 336 -1.83 17.04 -8.03
CA SER A 336 -1.31 17.25 -6.69
C SER A 336 -1.62 16.09 -5.76
N CYS A 337 -0.72 15.82 -4.82
CA CYS A 337 -0.96 14.93 -3.68
C CYS A 337 -1.61 15.63 -2.49
N GLY A 338 -1.92 16.93 -2.62
CA GLY A 338 -2.57 17.72 -1.58
C GLY A 338 -1.64 18.28 -0.53
N LYS A 339 -2.12 18.31 0.71
CA LYS A 339 -1.43 18.86 1.88
C LYS A 339 -1.27 17.81 2.97
N CYS A 340 -0.31 18.04 3.85
CA CYS A 340 -0.06 17.19 5.01
C CYS A 340 -1.28 17.08 5.95
N PHE A 341 -1.38 15.96 6.65
CA PHE A 341 -2.18 15.88 7.87
C PHE A 341 -1.59 16.79 8.96
N GLU A 342 -2.38 17.11 9.97
CA GLU A 342 -2.00 18.11 11.00
C GLU A 342 -0.73 17.76 11.78
N ASN A 343 -0.47 16.47 11.97
CA ASN A 343 0.73 15.94 12.65
C ASN A 343 1.97 15.83 11.74
N SER A 344 1.88 16.28 10.49
CA SER A 344 2.91 16.04 9.48
C SER A 344 3.44 17.35 8.91
N LYS A 345 4.73 17.32 8.53
CA LYS A 345 5.41 18.43 7.83
C LYS A 345 6.19 17.87 6.65
N ILE A 346 6.30 18.66 5.59
CA ILE A 346 7.17 18.35 4.45
C ILE A 346 8.08 19.52 4.15
N LYS A 347 9.21 19.22 3.51
CA LYS A 347 10.13 20.16 2.89
C LYS A 347 10.59 19.60 1.56
N ILE A 348 10.98 20.49 0.68
CA ILE A 348 11.71 20.15 -0.54
C ILE A 348 13.15 20.59 -0.33
N VAL A 349 14.11 19.70 -0.52
CA VAL A 349 15.52 19.99 -0.28
C VAL A 349 16.38 19.68 -1.51
N ASP A 350 17.47 20.42 -1.63
CA ASP A 350 18.52 20.16 -2.62
C ASP A 350 19.46 19.01 -2.15
N LYS A 351 20.47 18.69 -2.98
CA LYS A 351 21.49 17.68 -2.65
C LYS A 351 22.33 18.01 -1.40
N ASP A 352 22.40 19.27 -1.01
CA ASP A 352 23.15 19.76 0.15
C ASP A 352 22.25 19.93 1.40
N ASN A 353 20.99 19.43 1.33
CA ASN A 353 19.92 19.51 2.33
C ASN A 353 19.44 20.96 2.65
N ASN A 354 19.64 21.91 1.76
CA ASN A 354 19.04 23.23 1.88
C ASN A 354 17.59 23.18 1.43
N GLU A 355 16.70 23.81 2.20
CA GLU A 355 15.28 23.93 1.83
C GLU A 355 15.12 24.82 0.60
N LEU A 356 14.41 24.33 -0.41
CA LEU A 356 14.14 25.04 -1.65
C LEU A 356 12.87 25.89 -1.54
N PRO A 357 12.82 27.02 -2.26
CA PRO A 357 11.62 27.84 -2.36
C PRO A 357 10.49 27.13 -3.11
N SER A 358 9.26 27.69 -3.02
CA SER A 358 8.10 27.18 -3.75
C SER A 358 8.36 27.07 -5.25
N ASN A 359 7.80 26.03 -5.87
CA ASN A 359 7.91 25.70 -7.28
C ASN A 359 9.30 25.19 -7.73
N GLU A 360 10.28 25.08 -6.85
CA GLU A 360 11.57 24.45 -7.16
C GLU A 360 11.53 22.96 -6.83
N ILE A 361 12.11 22.14 -7.73
CA ILE A 361 12.09 20.67 -7.62
C ILE A 361 13.33 20.21 -6.84
N GLY A 362 13.07 19.39 -5.82
CA GLY A 362 14.10 18.73 -5.02
C GLY A 362 13.58 17.44 -4.39
N GLU A 363 14.32 16.89 -3.43
CA GLU A 363 13.87 15.72 -2.67
C GLU A 363 12.78 16.11 -1.69
N ILE A 364 11.71 15.32 -1.69
CA ILE A 364 10.64 15.43 -0.70
C ILE A 364 11.10 14.75 0.58
N ILE A 365 11.19 15.50 1.67
CA ILE A 365 11.41 14.97 3.01
C ILE A 365 10.21 15.24 3.90
N CYS A 366 9.90 14.32 4.80
CA CYS A 366 8.77 14.49 5.70
C CYS A 366 9.12 14.20 7.16
N LYS A 367 8.37 14.83 8.06
CA LYS A 367 8.41 14.58 9.50
C LYS A 367 6.99 14.36 9.99
N THR A 368 6.73 13.18 10.58
CA THR A 368 5.42 12.79 11.07
C THR A 368 5.57 11.75 12.17
N ASP A 369 4.57 11.65 13.06
CA ASP A 369 4.52 10.62 14.11
C ASP A 369 4.24 9.21 13.55
N GLN A 370 4.03 9.11 12.22
CA GLN A 370 3.74 7.87 11.49
C GLN A 370 5.00 7.22 10.89
N ILE A 371 6.19 7.84 11.04
CA ILE A 371 7.44 7.27 10.52
C ILE A 371 7.71 5.93 11.21
N MET A 372 8.15 4.95 10.43
CA MET A 372 8.60 3.65 10.93
C MET A 372 9.69 3.79 12.00
N ASP A 373 9.82 2.78 12.87
CA ASP A 373 10.90 2.73 13.85
C ASP A 373 12.29 2.49 13.20
N GLY A 374 12.32 2.07 11.94
CA GLY A 374 13.49 1.79 11.12
C GLY A 374 13.34 0.52 10.31
N TYR A 375 14.40 0.15 9.58
CA TYR A 375 14.48 -1.13 8.89
C TYR A 375 15.13 -2.19 9.78
N PHE A 376 14.47 -3.33 9.92
CA PHE A 376 14.94 -4.44 10.77
C PHE A 376 16.33 -4.92 10.37
N ASN A 377 17.27 -4.93 11.32
CA ASN A 377 18.69 -5.31 11.13
C ASN A 377 19.39 -4.57 9.97
N ARG A 378 19.03 -3.30 9.73
CA ARG A 378 19.59 -2.46 8.66
C ARG A 378 19.82 -1.03 9.18
N GLU A 379 20.71 -0.88 10.16
CA GLU A 379 20.99 0.41 10.82
C GLU A 379 21.44 1.47 9.82
N ASN A 380 22.42 1.19 8.96
CA ASN A 380 22.88 2.14 7.93
C ASN A 380 21.73 2.58 7.00
N SER A 381 20.87 1.63 6.58
CA SER A 381 19.71 1.99 5.72
C SER A 381 18.68 2.82 6.45
N THR A 382 18.56 2.65 7.77
CA THR A 382 17.68 3.47 8.61
C THR A 382 18.24 4.87 8.77
N GLU A 383 19.54 5.01 9.06
CA GLU A 383 20.26 6.29 9.16
C GLU A 383 20.25 7.05 7.82
N ASP A 384 20.38 6.34 6.69
CA ASP A 384 20.26 6.95 5.36
C ASP A 384 18.87 7.50 5.10
N ALA A 385 17.82 6.78 5.56
CA ALA A 385 16.43 7.14 5.32
C ALA A 385 15.87 8.14 6.34
N ILE A 386 16.36 8.13 7.58
CA ILE A 386 15.87 9.00 8.65
C ILE A 386 17.05 9.80 9.23
N ARG A 387 17.05 11.13 8.98
CA ARG A 387 18.12 12.03 9.43
C ARG A 387 17.48 13.17 10.23
N ASP A 388 17.92 13.44 11.44
CA ASP A 388 17.40 14.49 12.32
C ASP A 388 15.88 14.47 12.50
N GLY A 389 15.29 13.27 12.45
CA GLY A 389 13.85 13.04 12.54
C GLY A 389 13.06 13.39 11.28
N TRP A 390 13.74 13.63 10.15
CA TRP A 390 13.16 13.74 8.81
C TRP A 390 13.37 12.45 8.03
N PHE A 391 12.30 11.96 7.43
CA PHE A 391 12.35 10.83 6.52
C PHE A 391 12.55 11.30 5.09
N TYR A 392 13.59 10.79 4.44
CA TYR A 392 13.97 11.05 3.05
C TYR A 392 13.23 10.06 2.15
N THR A 393 12.25 10.56 1.39
CA THR A 393 11.33 9.69 0.66
C THR A 393 11.93 9.06 -0.60
N GLY A 394 12.99 9.67 -1.14
CA GLY A 394 13.55 9.32 -2.44
C GLY A 394 12.64 9.73 -3.61
N ASP A 395 11.57 10.50 -3.35
CA ASP A 395 10.70 11.09 -4.36
C ASP A 395 11.14 12.52 -4.64
N ALA A 396 11.17 12.91 -5.91
CA ALA A 396 11.39 14.29 -6.37
C ALA A 396 10.05 14.99 -6.57
N GLY A 397 9.96 16.25 -6.13
CA GLY A 397 8.74 17.04 -6.28
C GLY A 397 8.96 18.49 -5.88
N TYR A 398 7.88 19.24 -5.87
CA TYR A 398 7.86 20.63 -5.44
C TYR A 398 6.56 20.96 -4.68
N ILE A 399 6.59 22.03 -3.91
CA ILE A 399 5.42 22.59 -3.23
C ILE A 399 5.08 23.90 -3.94
N ASP A 400 3.79 24.10 -4.29
CA ASP A 400 3.34 25.36 -4.87
C ASP A 400 3.21 26.49 -3.81
N GLU A 401 2.94 27.71 -4.23
CA GLU A 401 2.78 28.87 -3.35
C GLU A 401 1.63 28.73 -2.36
N ASP A 402 0.64 27.88 -2.67
CA ASP A 402 -0.50 27.57 -1.80
C ASP A 402 -0.21 26.39 -0.85
N GLY A 403 0.98 25.78 -0.92
CA GLY A 403 1.42 24.68 -0.05
C GLY A 403 0.95 23.29 -0.49
N PHE A 404 0.60 23.09 -1.77
CA PHE A 404 0.24 21.78 -2.32
C PHE A 404 1.46 21.08 -2.90
N LEU A 405 1.62 19.79 -2.60
CA LEU A 405 2.70 18.95 -3.10
C LEU A 405 2.37 18.38 -4.48
N PHE A 406 3.37 18.45 -5.37
CA PHE A 406 3.37 17.80 -6.68
C PHE A 406 4.59 16.88 -6.78
N ILE A 407 4.36 15.58 -6.93
CA ILE A 407 5.41 14.59 -7.16
C ILE A 407 5.76 14.60 -8.66
N ARG A 408 7.06 14.59 -8.95
CA ARG A 408 7.57 14.51 -10.32
C ARG A 408 8.05 13.12 -10.69
N ASP A 409 8.88 12.51 -9.86
CA ASP A 409 9.36 11.12 -10.08
C ASP A 409 10.10 10.58 -8.86
N ARG A 410 10.68 9.39 -8.97
CA ARG A 410 11.72 8.88 -8.08
C ARG A 410 13.06 9.51 -8.43
N ILE A 411 13.81 9.99 -7.45
CA ILE A 411 15.14 10.60 -7.67
C ILE A 411 16.06 9.70 -8.48
N LYS A 412 16.07 8.40 -8.15
CA LYS A 412 16.89 7.39 -8.84
C LYS A 412 16.45 7.07 -10.27
N ASP A 413 15.23 7.46 -10.65
CA ASP A 413 14.68 7.19 -11.98
C ASP A 413 14.77 8.41 -12.90
N VAL A 414 15.14 9.59 -12.34
CA VAL A 414 15.40 10.82 -13.12
C VAL A 414 16.51 10.57 -14.13
N VAL A 415 16.25 10.90 -15.40
CA VAL A 415 17.21 10.79 -16.50
C VAL A 415 17.98 12.09 -16.62
N ILE A 416 19.31 12.02 -16.54
CA ILE A 416 20.17 13.21 -16.65
C ILE A 416 20.76 13.26 -18.05
N SER A 417 20.12 14.04 -18.93
CA SER A 417 20.50 14.15 -20.33
C SER A 417 21.12 15.51 -20.63
N GLY A 418 22.41 15.56 -20.93
CA GLY A 418 23.10 16.80 -21.25
C GLY A 418 23.08 17.86 -20.12
N GLY A 419 22.95 17.44 -18.88
CA GLY A 419 22.84 18.31 -17.72
C GLY A 419 21.40 18.70 -17.34
N GLU A 420 20.40 18.30 -18.14
CA GLU A 420 18.99 18.54 -17.89
C GLU A 420 18.35 17.35 -17.19
N ASN A 421 17.55 17.61 -16.16
CA ASN A 421 16.77 16.57 -15.47
C ASN A 421 15.49 16.30 -16.24
N ILE A 422 15.30 15.06 -16.67
CA ILE A 422 14.07 14.59 -17.31
C ILE A 422 13.39 13.63 -16.34
N TYR A 423 12.13 13.93 -16.01
CA TYR A 423 11.32 13.12 -15.13
C TYR A 423 10.51 12.12 -15.96
N PRO A 424 10.80 10.81 -15.88
CA PRO A 424 10.10 9.78 -16.66
C PRO A 424 8.57 9.87 -16.57
N ALA A 425 8.03 10.14 -15.38
CA ALA A 425 6.58 10.23 -15.19
C ALA A 425 5.93 11.33 -16.03
N GLU A 426 6.61 12.45 -16.28
CA GLU A 426 6.11 13.52 -17.16
C GLU A 426 5.97 13.01 -18.60
N VAL A 427 6.96 12.27 -19.09
CA VAL A 427 6.96 11.70 -20.44
C VAL A 427 5.95 10.57 -20.55
N GLU A 428 5.84 9.72 -19.52
CA GLU A 428 4.86 8.64 -19.43
C GLU A 428 3.42 9.17 -19.47
N ASN A 429 3.12 10.25 -18.74
CA ASN A 429 1.80 10.87 -18.75
C ASN A 429 1.40 11.36 -20.14
N GLU A 430 2.33 11.98 -20.87
CA GLU A 430 2.06 12.44 -22.22
C GLU A 430 1.95 11.28 -23.22
N LEU A 431 2.75 10.23 -23.06
CA LEU A 431 2.61 9.00 -23.86
C LEU A 431 1.24 8.35 -23.64
N MET A 432 0.79 8.21 -22.40
CA MET A 432 -0.51 7.62 -22.08
C MET A 432 -1.71 8.46 -22.58
N ALA A 433 -1.52 9.72 -22.91
CA ALA A 433 -2.55 10.55 -23.53
C ALA A 433 -2.72 10.26 -25.04
N HIS A 434 -1.82 9.49 -25.66
CA HIS A 434 -1.92 9.11 -27.07
C HIS A 434 -2.78 7.84 -27.23
N SER A 435 -3.73 7.85 -28.17
CA SER A 435 -4.72 6.77 -28.35
C SER A 435 -4.13 5.39 -28.64
N SER A 436 -2.98 5.31 -29.29
CA SER A 436 -2.32 4.05 -29.63
C SER A 436 -1.46 3.46 -28.51
N ILE A 437 -1.28 4.16 -27.39
CA ILE A 437 -0.47 3.69 -26.26
C ILE A 437 -1.39 3.10 -25.19
N VAL A 438 -1.21 1.81 -24.90
CA VAL A 438 -1.98 1.06 -23.89
C VAL A 438 -1.31 1.12 -22.53
N ASP A 439 0.02 1.05 -22.50
CA ASP A 439 0.85 1.11 -21.30
C ASP A 439 2.25 1.59 -21.67
N CYS A 440 2.95 2.25 -20.75
CA CYS A 440 4.31 2.71 -21.02
C CYS A 440 5.17 2.80 -19.77
N ALA A 441 6.48 2.74 -19.96
CA ALA A 441 7.49 3.08 -18.98
C ALA A 441 8.65 3.80 -19.69
N VAL A 442 9.18 4.81 -19.04
CA VAL A 442 10.32 5.60 -19.53
C VAL A 442 11.52 5.38 -18.64
N ILE A 443 12.67 5.12 -19.24
CA ILE A 443 13.95 4.93 -18.55
C ILE A 443 15.06 5.75 -19.20
N GLY A 444 16.10 6.07 -18.43
CA GLY A 444 17.37 6.55 -18.95
C GLY A 444 18.19 5.37 -19.48
N VAL A 445 18.81 5.55 -20.62
CA VAL A 445 19.81 4.63 -21.17
C VAL A 445 21.09 5.40 -21.47
N PRO A 446 22.28 4.77 -21.40
CA PRO A 446 23.55 5.42 -21.69
C PRO A 446 23.58 6.05 -23.09
N ASP A 447 24.18 7.24 -23.22
CA ASP A 447 24.37 7.96 -24.48
C ASP A 447 25.74 8.66 -24.47
N ASP A 448 26.59 8.38 -25.47
CA ASP A 448 27.96 8.88 -25.55
C ASP A 448 28.06 10.42 -25.56
N LYS A 449 27.02 11.09 -26.05
CA LYS A 449 27.01 12.55 -26.21
C LYS A 449 26.37 13.25 -25.02
N TRP A 450 25.31 12.66 -24.45
CA TRP A 450 24.45 13.32 -23.48
C TRP A 450 24.56 12.72 -22.06
N GLY A 451 25.40 11.68 -21.89
CA GLY A 451 25.49 10.87 -20.67
C GLY A 451 24.34 9.86 -20.59
N GLU A 452 23.12 10.35 -20.57
CA GLU A 452 21.92 9.52 -20.70
C GLU A 452 20.98 10.10 -21.75
N THR A 453 20.10 9.24 -22.27
CA THR A 453 19.00 9.63 -23.14
C THR A 453 17.71 8.90 -22.76
N VAL A 454 16.59 9.42 -23.22
CA VAL A 454 15.25 8.89 -22.90
C VAL A 454 14.91 7.73 -23.84
N LEU A 455 14.61 6.56 -23.26
CA LEU A 455 14.02 5.40 -23.91
C LEU A 455 12.59 5.19 -23.41
N ALA A 456 11.62 5.10 -24.32
CA ALA A 456 10.26 4.70 -24.01
C ALA A 456 10.05 3.21 -24.31
N VAL A 457 9.64 2.43 -23.31
CA VAL A 457 9.17 1.05 -23.47
C VAL A 457 7.65 1.08 -23.44
N ILE A 458 7.00 0.66 -24.51
CA ILE A 458 5.58 0.86 -24.75
C ILE A 458 4.85 -0.43 -25.07
N VAL A 459 3.61 -0.54 -24.59
CA VAL A 459 2.60 -1.50 -25.03
C VAL A 459 1.62 -0.75 -25.92
N ILE A 460 1.38 -1.24 -27.12
CA ILE A 460 0.60 -0.55 -28.15
C ILE A 460 -0.67 -1.31 -28.51
N ASP A 461 -1.66 -0.59 -29.08
CA ASP A 461 -2.69 -1.20 -29.92
C ASP A 461 -2.08 -1.38 -31.33
N PRO A 462 -1.88 -2.62 -31.80
CA PRO A 462 -1.21 -2.86 -33.09
C PRO A 462 -1.93 -2.25 -34.29
N SER A 463 -3.21 -1.92 -34.16
CA SER A 463 -4.03 -1.43 -35.26
C SER A 463 -3.79 0.05 -35.60
N ASP A 464 -3.16 0.84 -34.72
CA ASP A 464 -3.12 2.31 -34.83
C ASP A 464 -1.77 2.95 -34.46
N PHE A 465 -0.70 2.16 -34.30
CA PHE A 465 0.59 2.68 -33.83
C PHE A 465 1.47 3.19 -34.98
N SER A 466 1.92 4.45 -34.86
CA SER A 466 2.97 5.05 -35.67
C SER A 466 3.95 5.83 -34.78
N GLU A 467 5.22 5.43 -34.79
CA GLU A 467 6.27 6.13 -34.01
C GLU A 467 6.42 7.59 -34.45
N ILE A 468 6.23 7.89 -35.74
CA ILE A 468 6.30 9.25 -36.28
C ILE A 468 5.19 10.11 -35.67
N ASP A 469 3.97 9.56 -35.59
CA ASP A 469 2.81 10.28 -35.05
C ASP A 469 2.93 10.49 -33.53
N VAL A 470 3.39 9.48 -32.80
CA VAL A 470 3.69 9.59 -31.37
C VAL A 470 4.76 10.65 -31.10
N LYS A 471 5.86 10.65 -31.87
CA LYS A 471 6.90 11.69 -31.76
C LYS A 471 6.36 13.08 -32.10
N ALA A 472 5.53 13.20 -33.12
CA ALA A 472 4.91 14.48 -33.48
C ALA A 472 3.95 14.97 -32.41
N PHE A 473 3.16 14.06 -31.81
CA PHE A 473 2.27 14.34 -30.70
C PHE A 473 3.05 14.85 -29.47
N LEU A 474 4.13 14.16 -29.10
CA LEU A 474 4.98 14.57 -27.97
C LEU A 474 5.67 15.92 -28.23
N LYS A 475 6.11 16.20 -29.44
CA LYS A 475 6.75 17.49 -29.83
C LYS A 475 5.83 18.69 -29.61
N SER A 476 4.52 18.51 -29.66
CA SER A 476 3.56 19.59 -29.41
C SER A 476 3.32 19.85 -27.91
N ARG A 477 3.88 19.00 -27.02
CA ARG A 477 3.56 18.96 -25.58
C ARG A 477 4.79 19.03 -24.69
N LEU A 478 5.93 18.49 -25.15
CA LEU A 478 7.15 18.39 -24.38
C LEU A 478 8.31 19.13 -25.04
N ALA A 479 9.23 19.61 -24.23
CA ALA A 479 10.51 20.14 -24.70
C ALA A 479 11.29 19.06 -25.46
N GLY A 480 12.04 19.45 -26.51
CA GLY A 480 12.69 18.51 -27.41
C GLY A 480 13.63 17.51 -26.75
N PHE A 481 14.33 17.91 -25.68
CA PHE A 481 15.25 17.03 -24.95
C PHE A 481 14.52 15.94 -24.11
N LYS A 482 13.23 16.12 -23.79
CA LYS A 482 12.39 15.14 -23.08
C LYS A 482 11.80 14.07 -23.99
N ILE A 483 11.83 14.27 -25.30
CA ILE A 483 11.21 13.33 -26.25
C ILE A 483 12.07 12.08 -26.36
N PRO A 484 11.47 10.87 -26.20
CA PRO A 484 12.21 9.62 -26.35
C PRO A 484 12.92 9.55 -27.69
N LYS A 485 14.21 9.25 -27.65
CA LYS A 485 14.99 8.98 -28.89
C LYS A 485 14.62 7.64 -29.49
N GLU A 486 14.37 6.67 -28.65
CA GLU A 486 14.00 5.30 -29.02
C GLU A 486 12.70 4.85 -28.38
N PHE A 487 11.99 3.97 -29.10
CA PHE A 487 10.81 3.26 -28.61
C PHE A 487 11.05 1.77 -28.71
N LYS A 488 10.79 1.04 -27.61
CA LYS A 488 10.79 -0.43 -27.59
C LYS A 488 9.37 -0.92 -27.34
N ILE A 489 8.85 -1.67 -28.29
CA ILE A 489 7.51 -2.26 -28.19
C ILE A 489 7.63 -3.60 -27.47
N VAL A 490 6.79 -3.81 -26.48
CA VAL A 490 6.70 -5.05 -25.71
C VAL A 490 5.24 -5.49 -25.55
N ASP A 491 5.01 -6.78 -25.35
CA ASP A 491 3.66 -7.32 -25.11
C ASP A 491 3.11 -6.90 -23.74
N ALA A 492 3.97 -6.78 -22.75
CA ALA A 492 3.63 -6.30 -21.40
C ALA A 492 4.85 -5.71 -20.70
N LEU A 493 4.62 -4.73 -19.82
CA LEU A 493 5.67 -4.19 -18.95
C LEU A 493 5.91 -5.13 -17.74
N PRO A 494 7.19 -5.29 -17.31
CA PRO A 494 7.49 -6.03 -16.10
C PRO A 494 6.94 -5.27 -14.89
N ARG A 495 6.19 -5.98 -14.05
CA ARG A 495 5.60 -5.41 -12.85
C ARG A 495 6.01 -6.23 -11.64
N ASN A 496 6.27 -5.54 -10.53
CA ASN A 496 6.47 -6.20 -9.25
C ASN A 496 5.14 -6.77 -8.73
N ALA A 497 5.22 -7.55 -7.66
CA ALA A 497 4.06 -8.18 -7.05
C ALA A 497 3.01 -7.18 -6.49
N ALA A 498 3.36 -5.91 -6.31
CA ALA A 498 2.43 -4.82 -5.98
C ALA A 498 1.79 -4.16 -7.22
N GLY A 499 2.09 -4.67 -8.43
CA GLY A 499 1.57 -4.15 -9.70
C GLY A 499 2.33 -2.93 -10.25
N LYS A 500 3.40 -2.47 -9.59
CA LYS A 500 4.23 -1.34 -10.05
C LYS A 500 5.23 -1.80 -11.11
N VAL A 501 5.43 -1.00 -12.15
CA VAL A 501 6.45 -1.26 -13.19
C VAL A 501 7.84 -1.33 -12.56
N THR A 502 8.60 -2.36 -12.92
CA THR A 502 9.95 -2.60 -12.43
C THR A 502 10.97 -2.03 -13.43
N LYS A 503 11.22 -0.70 -13.34
CA LYS A 503 12.16 -0.02 -14.25
C LYS A 503 13.58 -0.62 -14.20
N ALA A 504 14.00 -1.21 -13.09
CA ALA A 504 15.28 -1.91 -12.99
C ALA A 504 15.40 -3.06 -14.01
N GLN A 505 14.37 -3.90 -14.14
CA GLN A 505 14.36 -4.98 -15.13
C GLN A 505 14.35 -4.46 -16.58
N LEU A 506 13.74 -3.29 -16.80
CA LEU A 506 13.81 -2.64 -18.13
C LEU A 506 15.22 -2.13 -18.44
N ARG A 507 15.91 -1.55 -17.44
CA ARG A 507 17.31 -1.15 -17.60
C ARG A 507 18.21 -2.34 -17.87
N GLU A 508 18.11 -3.43 -17.09
CA GLU A 508 18.84 -4.68 -17.34
C GLU A 508 18.62 -5.22 -18.75
N ARG A 509 17.43 -5.05 -19.32
CA ARG A 509 17.09 -5.57 -20.65
C ARG A 509 17.54 -4.67 -21.79
N PHE A 510 17.61 -3.36 -21.57
CA PHE A 510 17.77 -2.39 -22.67
C PHE A 510 18.96 -1.43 -22.52
N CYS A 511 19.73 -1.49 -21.41
CA CYS A 511 20.93 -0.66 -21.20
C CYS A 511 22.26 -1.41 -21.47
N ASP A 512 22.22 -2.65 -21.97
CA ASP A 512 23.42 -3.41 -22.38
C ASP A 512 23.84 -3.06 -23.81
#